data_800a54bbde143d43c4cc0b88521f7ebd
#
_entry.id   800a54bbde143d43c4cc0b88521f7ebd
#
_cell.length_a   1.000
_cell.length_b   1.000
_cell.length_c   1.000
_cell.angle_alpha   90.00
_cell.angle_beta   90.00
_cell.angle_gamma   90.00
#
_symmetry.space_group_name_H-M   'P 1'
#
loop_
_entity.id
_entity.type
_entity.pdbx_description
1 polymer ?
#
loop_
_entity_poly.entity_id
_entity_poly.type
_entity_poly.pdbx_seq_one_letter_code
_entity_poly.pdbx_strand_id
1 'polypeptide(L)'
;MVRKPVLRMQRFGCDREGAALVEFTVVLPFLVFLGLGAFEFGSALYGHHVITTGLRDAARYLARRDDPMAADTAAKQLAVYGEIGGSTKRVSWWSVGDVTVSVSTIANPVDPDTGARTYRGPDPIKIVRVATSATYPGLGLFAVLGMGPTLAINTFHEERVIGD
;
A
#
# COMPACT_ATOMS: atom_id res chain seq x y z
N MET A 1 -48.85 31.10 -51.00
CA MET A 1 -48.05 29.97 -51.44
C MET A 1 -47.18 29.52 -50.29
N VAL A 2 -47.64 28.56 -49.45
CA VAL A 2 -46.99 28.10 -48.18
C VAL A 2 -46.17 26.87 -48.51
N ARG A 3 -44.83 26.98 -48.44
CA ARG A 3 -43.91 25.86 -48.61
C ARG A 3 -43.87 25.03 -47.30
N LYS A 4 -44.24 23.77 -47.40
CA LYS A 4 -44.23 22.79 -46.32
C LYS A 4 -42.81 22.45 -45.88
N PRO A 5 -42.47 22.43 -44.57
CA PRO A 5 -41.18 22.02 -44.04
C PRO A 5 -41.12 20.53 -43.76
N VAL A 6 -41.28 19.68 -44.78
CA VAL A 6 -41.29 18.21 -44.60
C VAL A 6 -39.93 17.53 -44.88
N LEU A 7 -38.96 18.27 -45.46
CA LEU A 7 -37.70 17.68 -45.92
C LEU A 7 -36.55 17.63 -44.92
N ARG A 8 -36.71 18.11 -43.70
CA ARG A 8 -35.60 18.12 -42.69
C ARG A 8 -35.57 16.89 -41.75
N MET A 9 -36.66 16.16 -41.62
CA MET A 9 -36.70 14.97 -40.73
C MET A 9 -36.14 13.66 -41.33
N GLN A 10 -35.98 13.60 -42.67
CA GLN A 10 -35.46 12.39 -43.33
C GLN A 10 -33.96 12.24 -43.32
N ARG A 11 -33.20 13.30 -42.96
CA ARG A 11 -31.72 13.24 -42.85
C ARG A 11 -31.18 12.61 -41.56
N PHE A 12 -31.98 12.55 -40.52
CA PHE A 12 -31.53 11.99 -39.23
C PHE A 12 -31.38 10.46 -39.24
N GLY A 13 -32.01 9.75 -40.18
CA GLY A 13 -31.93 8.29 -40.26
C GLY A 13 -30.73 7.71 -41.02
N CYS A 14 -29.89 8.56 -41.66
CA CYS A 14 -28.72 8.13 -42.44
C CYS A 14 -27.42 8.80 -42.02
N ASP A 15 -27.44 9.50 -40.89
CA ASP A 15 -26.28 10.20 -40.39
C ASP A 15 -25.35 9.27 -39.59
N ARG A 16 -24.29 8.78 -40.23
CA ARG A 16 -23.32 7.88 -39.62
C ARG A 16 -22.58 8.52 -38.41
N GLU A 17 -22.51 9.87 -38.39
CA GLU A 17 -21.92 10.62 -37.28
C GLU A 17 -22.80 10.49 -36.01
N GLY A 18 -24.13 10.47 -36.15
CA GLY A 18 -25.04 10.25 -35.05
C GLY A 18 -24.95 8.82 -34.46
N ALA A 19 -24.77 7.82 -35.32
CA ALA A 19 -24.59 6.44 -34.86
C ALA A 19 -23.30 6.27 -34.05
N ALA A 20 -22.18 6.84 -34.49
CA ALA A 20 -20.91 6.82 -33.76
C ALA A 20 -20.99 7.50 -32.38
N LEU A 21 -21.76 8.60 -32.27
CA LEU A 21 -21.98 9.27 -30.98
C LEU A 21 -22.77 8.38 -30.01
N VAL A 22 -23.79 7.65 -30.50
CA VAL A 22 -24.55 6.72 -29.68
C VAL A 22 -23.68 5.56 -29.20
N GLU A 23 -22.89 4.95 -30.10
CA GLU A 23 -21.93 3.90 -29.74
C GLU A 23 -20.94 4.37 -28.67
N PHE A 24 -20.34 5.57 -28.87
CA PHE A 24 -19.42 6.14 -27.91
C PHE A 24 -20.09 6.40 -26.55
N THR A 25 -21.30 6.91 -26.54
CA THR A 25 -22.06 7.18 -25.30
C THR A 25 -22.33 5.91 -24.50
N VAL A 26 -22.53 4.76 -25.16
CA VAL A 26 -22.71 3.48 -24.51
C VAL A 26 -21.38 2.91 -23.97
N VAL A 27 -20.29 3.07 -24.71
CA VAL A 27 -18.96 2.55 -24.36
C VAL A 27 -18.26 3.41 -23.30
N LEU A 28 -18.47 4.72 -23.34
CA LEU A 28 -17.79 5.69 -22.48
C LEU A 28 -17.90 5.36 -20.97
N PRO A 29 -19.07 5.01 -20.40
CA PRO A 29 -19.17 4.66 -18.99
C PRO A 29 -18.28 3.47 -18.60
N PHE A 30 -18.16 2.47 -19.46
CA PHE A 30 -17.28 1.31 -19.23
C PHE A 30 -15.81 1.71 -19.25
N LEU A 31 -15.39 2.57 -20.19
CA LEU A 31 -14.01 3.07 -20.26
C LEU A 31 -13.68 3.91 -19.03
N VAL A 32 -14.59 4.77 -18.59
CA VAL A 32 -14.41 5.58 -17.38
C VAL A 32 -14.29 4.67 -16.15
N PHE A 33 -15.16 3.67 -16.02
CA PHE A 33 -15.12 2.72 -14.91
C PHE A 33 -13.80 1.93 -14.89
N LEU A 34 -13.34 1.43 -16.04
CA LEU A 34 -12.04 0.75 -16.15
C LEU A 34 -10.87 1.68 -15.81
N GLY A 35 -10.89 2.92 -16.28
CA GLY A 35 -9.87 3.91 -15.98
C GLY A 35 -9.79 4.24 -14.49
N LEU A 36 -10.94 4.47 -13.85
CA LEU A 36 -11.03 4.70 -12.40
C LEU A 36 -10.56 3.47 -11.62
N GLY A 37 -10.93 2.26 -12.05
CA GLY A 37 -10.49 1.01 -11.44
C GLY A 37 -8.97 0.83 -11.50
N ALA A 38 -8.38 1.08 -12.64
CA ALA A 38 -6.93 1.02 -12.81
C ALA A 38 -6.20 2.07 -11.95
N PHE A 39 -6.75 3.27 -11.85
CA PHE A 39 -6.20 4.33 -10.99
C PHE A 39 -6.30 3.97 -9.50
N GLU A 40 -7.46 3.51 -9.05
CA GLU A 40 -7.70 3.07 -7.66
C GLU A 40 -6.73 1.97 -7.26
N PHE A 41 -6.64 0.93 -8.07
CA PHE A 41 -5.75 -0.20 -7.81
C PHE A 41 -4.28 0.20 -7.83
N GLY A 42 -3.88 1.03 -8.80
CA GLY A 42 -2.53 1.57 -8.89
C GLY A 42 -2.15 2.40 -7.66
N SER A 43 -3.07 3.21 -7.15
CA SER A 43 -2.88 4.02 -5.94
C SER A 43 -2.74 3.15 -4.69
N ALA A 44 -3.53 2.07 -4.57
CA ALA A 44 -3.43 1.11 -3.48
C ALA A 44 -2.08 0.37 -3.49
N LEU A 45 -1.63 -0.09 -4.66
CA LEU A 45 -0.33 -0.74 -4.84
C LEU A 45 0.83 0.21 -4.53
N TYR A 46 0.74 1.46 -4.97
CA TYR A 46 1.73 2.47 -4.63
C TYR A 46 1.81 2.69 -3.11
N GLY A 47 0.67 2.83 -2.44
CA GLY A 47 0.60 2.93 -0.98
C GLY A 47 1.23 1.73 -0.28
N HIS A 48 0.91 0.51 -0.72
CA HIS A 48 1.51 -0.72 -0.20
C HIS A 48 3.04 -0.73 -0.36
N HIS A 49 3.55 -0.30 -1.52
CA HIS A 49 4.99 -0.23 -1.78
C HIS A 49 5.69 0.78 -0.85
N VAL A 50 5.11 1.97 -0.68
CA VAL A 50 5.65 3.02 0.21
C VAL A 50 5.67 2.55 1.66
N ILE A 51 4.59 1.92 2.14
CA ILE A 51 4.50 1.35 3.49
C ILE A 51 5.58 0.27 3.70
N THR A 52 5.69 -0.68 2.77
CA THR A 52 6.68 -1.76 2.87
C THR A 52 8.11 -1.22 2.92
N THR A 53 8.41 -0.17 2.14
CA THR A 53 9.69 0.50 2.18
C THR A 53 9.94 1.17 3.55
N GLY A 54 8.93 1.87 4.09
CA GLY A 54 9.02 2.49 5.40
C GLY A 54 9.26 1.48 6.54
N LEU A 55 8.55 0.35 6.53
CA LEU A 55 8.75 -0.71 7.52
C LEU A 55 10.16 -1.32 7.44
N ARG A 56 10.69 -1.48 6.22
CA ARG A 56 12.06 -1.96 6.01
C ARG A 56 13.10 -1.00 6.56
N ASP A 57 12.92 0.30 6.32
CA ASP A 57 13.82 1.34 6.86
C ASP A 57 13.82 1.30 8.40
N ALA A 58 12.62 1.22 9.02
CA ALA A 58 12.47 1.14 10.47
C ALA A 58 13.07 -0.14 11.06
N ALA A 59 12.85 -1.30 10.43
CA ALA A 59 13.40 -2.56 10.90
C ALA A 59 14.95 -2.57 10.85
N ARG A 60 15.53 -2.05 9.77
CA ARG A 60 16.99 -1.91 9.65
C ARG A 60 17.58 -0.94 10.67
N TYR A 61 16.85 0.14 10.98
CA TYR A 61 17.25 1.07 12.02
C TYR A 61 17.31 0.39 13.39
N LEU A 62 16.24 -0.37 13.74
CA LEU A 62 16.17 -1.10 15.00
C LEU A 62 17.17 -2.26 15.08
N ALA A 63 17.44 -2.93 13.98
CA ALA A 63 18.38 -4.06 13.93
C ALA A 63 19.81 -3.69 14.32
N ARG A 64 20.17 -2.41 14.24
CA ARG A 64 21.47 -1.86 14.62
C ARG A 64 21.52 -1.33 16.05
N ARG A 65 20.47 -1.49 16.84
CA ARG A 65 20.40 -1.02 18.22
C ARG A 65 20.56 -2.19 19.19
N ASP A 66 21.29 -1.98 20.27
CA ASP A 66 21.42 -2.96 21.34
C ASP A 66 20.07 -3.23 22.02
N ASP A 67 19.31 -2.17 22.25
CA ASP A 67 17.92 -2.22 22.70
C ASP A 67 16.97 -1.64 21.64
N PRO A 68 16.42 -2.48 20.75
CA PRO A 68 15.47 -2.04 19.75
C PRO A 68 14.20 -1.40 20.32
N MET A 69 13.74 -1.85 21.52
CA MET A 69 12.50 -1.34 22.11
C MET A 69 12.65 0.08 22.65
N ALA A 70 13.85 0.46 23.13
CA ALA A 70 14.12 1.84 23.52
C ALA A 70 14.01 2.84 22.34
N ALA A 71 14.17 2.37 21.10
CA ALA A 71 14.09 3.18 19.89
C ALA A 71 12.75 3.04 19.13
N ASP A 72 11.73 2.42 19.74
CA ASP A 72 10.41 2.14 19.11
C ASP A 72 9.79 3.39 18.49
N THR A 73 9.68 4.48 19.24
CA THR A 73 9.07 5.73 18.75
C THR A 73 9.82 6.32 17.56
N ALA A 74 11.15 6.32 17.59
CA ALA A 74 11.98 6.83 16.50
C ALA A 74 11.83 5.96 15.24
N ALA A 75 11.76 4.64 15.41
CA ALA A 75 11.55 3.71 14.31
C ALA A 75 10.17 3.89 13.64
N LYS A 76 9.11 4.05 14.42
CA LYS A 76 7.76 4.33 13.92
C LYS A 76 7.70 5.65 13.14
N GLN A 77 8.39 6.69 13.65
CA GLN A 77 8.51 7.96 12.92
C GLN A 77 9.27 7.78 11.61
N LEU A 78 10.38 7.08 11.63
CA LEU A 78 11.17 6.78 10.44
C LEU A 78 10.34 6.03 9.39
N ALA A 79 9.51 5.06 9.81
CA ALA A 79 8.61 4.34 8.91
C ALA A 79 7.66 5.31 8.20
N VAL A 80 6.92 6.12 8.96
CA VAL A 80 5.81 6.93 8.46
C VAL A 80 6.28 8.21 7.77
N TYR A 81 7.29 8.88 8.31
CA TYR A 81 7.76 10.17 7.80
C TYR A 81 9.02 10.06 6.92
N GLY A 82 9.77 8.95 7.01
CA GLY A 82 11.07 8.82 6.33
C GLY A 82 12.23 9.45 7.08
N GLU A 83 11.95 10.12 8.19
CA GLU A 83 12.92 10.76 9.07
C GLU A 83 12.43 10.77 10.51
N ILE A 84 13.36 10.80 11.47
CA ILE A 84 13.04 10.89 12.90
C ILE A 84 12.72 12.36 13.24
N GLY A 85 11.58 12.57 13.89
CA GLY A 85 11.08 13.93 14.17
C GLY A 85 10.42 14.62 12.98
N GLY A 86 10.22 13.91 11.88
CA GLY A 86 9.54 14.42 10.70
C GLY A 86 8.05 14.68 10.95
N SER A 87 7.46 15.53 10.11
CA SER A 87 6.05 15.90 10.16
C SER A 87 5.30 15.54 8.87
N THR A 88 6.02 15.35 7.76
CA THR A 88 5.42 15.04 6.46
C THR A 88 5.31 13.54 6.27
N LYS A 89 4.08 13.03 6.20
CA LYS A 89 3.81 11.62 6.01
C LYS A 89 4.16 11.18 4.59
N ARG A 90 4.77 9.98 4.44
CA ARG A 90 5.02 9.35 3.14
C ARG A 90 3.71 9.12 2.35
N VAL A 91 2.63 8.75 3.06
CA VAL A 91 1.26 8.71 2.57
C VAL A 91 0.34 9.29 3.64
N SER A 92 -0.63 10.11 3.25
CA SER A 92 -1.45 10.93 4.16
C SER A 92 -2.30 10.12 5.14
N TRP A 93 -2.75 8.95 4.73
CA TRP A 93 -3.63 8.08 5.50
C TRP A 93 -2.90 7.08 6.41
N TRP A 94 -1.57 7.00 6.36
CA TRP A 94 -0.78 6.15 7.25
C TRP A 94 -0.29 6.93 8.48
N SER A 95 -0.39 6.33 9.66
CA SER A 95 -0.08 7.00 10.92
C SER A 95 0.89 6.19 11.77
N VAL A 96 1.63 6.86 12.64
CA VAL A 96 2.58 6.24 13.58
C VAL A 96 1.86 5.23 14.50
N GLY A 97 0.58 5.48 14.83
CA GLY A 97 -0.25 4.56 15.63
C GLY A 97 -0.59 3.24 14.94
N ASP A 98 -0.50 3.20 13.60
CA ASP A 98 -0.77 2.00 12.82
C ASP A 98 0.45 1.06 12.76
N VAL A 99 1.61 1.50 13.29
CA VAL A 99 2.87 0.75 13.26
C VAL A 99 3.12 0.12 14.63
N THR A 100 3.40 -1.17 14.62
CA THR A 100 3.75 -1.95 15.82
C THR A 100 5.16 -2.51 15.68
N VAL A 101 5.94 -2.45 16.77
CA VAL A 101 7.27 -3.05 16.86
C VAL A 101 7.22 -4.16 17.89
N SER A 102 7.82 -5.28 17.58
CA SER A 102 7.98 -6.41 18.50
C SER A 102 9.37 -7.02 18.32
N VAL A 103 9.88 -7.60 19.41
CA VAL A 103 11.14 -8.33 19.42
C VAL A 103 10.87 -9.75 19.84
N SER A 104 11.33 -10.69 19.05
CA SER A 104 11.30 -12.11 19.34
C SER A 104 12.71 -12.67 19.42
N THR A 105 12.86 -13.81 20.07
CA THR A 105 14.16 -14.49 20.24
C THR A 105 14.09 -15.90 19.69
N ILE A 106 15.16 -16.33 19.04
CA ILE A 106 15.36 -17.71 18.56
C ILE A 106 16.59 -18.25 19.26
N ALA A 107 16.46 -19.44 19.86
CA ALA A 107 17.60 -20.12 20.48
C ALA A 107 18.67 -20.46 19.44
N ASN A 108 19.92 -20.26 19.82
CA ASN A 108 21.09 -20.56 18.99
C ASN A 108 22.18 -21.27 19.84
N PRO A 109 21.82 -22.42 20.46
CA PRO A 109 22.75 -23.12 21.31
C PRO A 109 23.97 -23.62 20.54
N VAL A 110 25.04 -23.90 21.27
CA VAL A 110 26.21 -24.58 20.75
C VAL A 110 25.86 -26.07 20.60
N ASP A 111 26.10 -26.62 19.44
CA ASP A 111 25.98 -28.04 19.18
C ASP A 111 27.06 -28.79 19.99
N PRO A 112 26.67 -29.75 20.85
CA PRO A 112 27.61 -30.43 21.74
C PRO A 112 28.63 -31.32 21.00
N ASP A 113 28.29 -31.79 19.80
CA ASP A 113 29.16 -32.69 19.05
C ASP A 113 30.18 -31.94 18.20
N THR A 114 29.78 -30.82 17.63
CA THR A 114 30.61 -30.04 16.71
C THR A 114 31.25 -28.81 17.36
N GLY A 115 30.75 -28.37 18.53
CA GLY A 115 31.16 -27.13 19.19
C GLY A 115 30.77 -25.86 18.42
N ALA A 116 29.98 -25.98 17.38
CA ALA A 116 29.56 -24.89 16.52
C ALA A 116 28.10 -24.48 16.80
N ARG A 117 27.75 -23.26 16.44
CA ARG A 117 26.36 -22.76 16.46
C ARG A 117 25.77 -22.83 15.06
N THR A 118 24.47 -23.11 14.97
CA THR A 118 23.75 -23.14 13.68
C THR A 118 23.80 -21.79 12.98
N TYR A 119 23.70 -20.71 13.74
CA TYR A 119 23.76 -19.36 13.21
C TYR A 119 24.93 -18.57 13.84
N ARG A 120 25.61 -17.79 13.03
CA ARG A 120 26.68 -16.92 13.52
C ARG A 120 26.09 -15.82 14.42
N GLY A 121 26.58 -15.70 15.67
CA GLY A 121 26.19 -14.66 16.62
C GLY A 121 25.83 -15.18 18.01
N PRO A 122 25.21 -14.33 18.86
CA PRO A 122 24.88 -14.67 20.24
C PRO A 122 23.80 -15.73 20.36
N ASP A 123 23.59 -16.19 21.56
CA ASP A 123 22.43 -16.97 21.97
C ASP A 123 21.72 -16.23 23.10
N PRO A 124 20.44 -15.92 22.95
CA PRO A 124 19.60 -16.12 21.78
C PRO A 124 19.83 -15.07 20.67
N ILE A 125 19.41 -15.40 19.44
CA ILE A 125 19.31 -14.44 18.36
C ILE A 125 18.05 -13.61 18.56
N LYS A 126 18.18 -12.28 18.55
CA LYS A 126 17.04 -11.35 18.58
C LYS A 126 16.59 -11.01 17.15
N ILE A 127 15.27 -11.05 16.92
CA ILE A 127 14.63 -10.62 15.66
C ILE A 127 13.68 -9.49 15.99
N VAL A 128 13.84 -8.36 15.34
CA VAL A 128 12.90 -7.25 15.40
C VAL A 128 11.91 -7.38 14.24
N ARG A 129 10.63 -7.25 14.56
CA ARG A 129 9.55 -7.22 13.60
C ARG A 129 8.83 -5.88 13.69
N VAL A 130 8.73 -5.20 12.56
CA VAL A 130 7.94 -3.98 12.40
C VAL A 130 6.77 -4.30 11.49
N ALA A 131 5.56 -4.14 12.01
CA ALA A 131 4.32 -4.48 11.31
C ALA A 131 3.37 -3.30 11.28
N THR A 132 2.47 -3.28 10.32
CA THR A 132 1.41 -2.29 10.24
C THR A 132 0.10 -2.90 9.75
N SER A 133 -1.00 -2.29 10.21
CA SER A 133 -2.34 -2.50 9.70
C SER A 133 -2.92 -1.13 9.38
N ALA A 134 -2.77 -0.69 8.14
CA ALA A 134 -3.21 0.62 7.69
C ALA A 134 -4.43 0.51 6.77
N THR A 135 -5.37 1.44 6.90
CA THR A 135 -6.58 1.46 6.08
C THR A 135 -6.41 2.41 4.91
N TYR A 136 -6.40 1.86 3.70
CA TYR A 136 -6.43 2.64 2.48
C TYR A 136 -7.84 3.20 2.26
N PRO A 137 -8.01 4.53 2.17
CA PRO A 137 -9.35 5.12 2.10
C PRO A 137 -10.03 4.95 0.74
N GLY A 138 -9.26 4.82 -0.34
CA GLY A 138 -9.75 4.65 -1.70
C GLY A 138 -10.69 5.74 -2.21
N LEU A 139 -11.15 5.60 -3.45
CA LEU A 139 -12.22 6.40 -4.06
C LEU A 139 -13.61 5.76 -3.86
N GLY A 140 -13.67 4.61 -3.15
CA GLY A 140 -14.90 3.86 -2.92
C GLY A 140 -15.26 2.86 -4.03
N LEU A 141 -14.41 2.69 -5.04
CA LEU A 141 -14.67 1.75 -6.14
C LEU A 141 -14.68 0.29 -5.66
N PHE A 142 -13.88 -0.03 -4.64
CA PHE A 142 -13.89 -1.35 -4.00
C PHE A 142 -15.25 -1.68 -3.38
N ALA A 143 -15.97 -0.69 -2.85
CA ALA A 143 -17.33 -0.87 -2.35
C ALA A 143 -18.32 -1.22 -3.48
N VAL A 144 -18.18 -0.61 -4.65
CA VAL A 144 -19.01 -0.90 -5.82
C VAL A 144 -18.77 -2.33 -6.32
N LEU A 145 -17.53 -2.83 -6.16
CA LEU A 145 -17.15 -4.21 -6.50
C LEU A 145 -17.50 -5.24 -5.41
N GLY A 146 -18.16 -4.82 -4.32
CA GLY A 146 -18.54 -5.70 -3.22
C GLY A 146 -17.39 -6.08 -2.28
N MET A 147 -16.22 -5.44 -2.39
CA MET A 147 -15.04 -5.71 -1.55
C MET A 147 -15.00 -4.87 -0.26
N GLY A 148 -16.06 -4.11 0.02
CA GLY A 148 -16.12 -3.22 1.17
C GLY A 148 -15.65 -1.80 0.88
N PRO A 149 -15.93 -0.84 1.80
CA PRO A 149 -15.65 0.59 1.56
C PRO A 149 -14.16 0.95 1.70
N THR A 150 -13.35 0.09 2.30
CA THR A 150 -11.94 0.33 2.59
C THR A 150 -11.12 -0.94 2.36
N LEU A 151 -9.86 -0.77 1.96
CA LEU A 151 -8.90 -1.85 1.82
C LEU A 151 -7.91 -1.80 2.98
N ALA A 152 -7.81 -2.87 3.77
CA ALA A 152 -6.80 -3.00 4.80
C ALA A 152 -5.47 -3.48 4.19
N ILE A 153 -4.41 -2.72 4.41
CA ILE A 153 -3.04 -3.08 4.04
C ILE A 153 -2.34 -3.60 5.29
N ASN A 154 -2.18 -4.91 5.34
CA ASN A 154 -1.48 -5.61 6.42
C ASN A 154 -0.14 -6.11 5.88
N THR A 155 0.96 -5.61 6.44
CA THR A 155 2.30 -6.03 6.03
C THR A 155 3.29 -5.87 7.18
N PHE A 156 4.41 -6.58 7.10
CA PHE A 156 5.48 -6.51 8.08
C PHE A 156 6.84 -6.70 7.43
N HIS A 157 7.89 -6.33 8.18
CA HIS A 157 9.26 -6.64 7.86
C HIS A 157 10.01 -7.08 9.11
N GLU A 158 10.87 -8.08 8.96
CA GLU A 158 11.68 -8.64 10.04
C GLU A 158 13.15 -8.51 9.71
N GLU A 159 13.94 -8.13 10.71
CA GLU A 159 15.40 -8.06 10.60
C GLU A 159 16.02 -8.68 11.87
N ARG A 160 17.16 -9.33 11.68
CA ARG A 160 17.95 -9.82 12.79
C ARG A 160 18.70 -8.65 13.45
N VAL A 161 18.63 -8.58 14.77
CA VAL A 161 19.39 -7.61 15.54
C VAL A 161 20.86 -8.02 15.52
N ILE A 162 21.70 -7.10 15.05
CA ILE A 162 23.16 -7.29 15.00
C ILE A 162 23.89 -6.50 16.09
N GLY A 163 23.19 -5.53 16.72
CA GLY A 163 23.82 -4.58 17.67
C GLY A 163 24.88 -3.71 17.01
N ASP A 164 25.44 -2.81 17.77
CA ASP A 164 26.68 -2.06 17.43
C ASP A 164 27.90 -2.78 17.98
#